data_09703e0187e506c721619a1efd4336ad
#
_entry.id   09703e0187e506c721619a1efd4336ad
#
_cell.length_a   1.000
_cell.length_b   1.000
_cell.length_c   1.000
_cell.angle_alpha   90.00
_cell.angle_beta   90.00
_cell.angle_gamma   90.00
#
_symmetry.space_group_name_H-M   'P 1'
#
loop_
_entity.id
_entity.type
_entity.pdbx_description
1 polymer ?
#
loop_
_entity_poly.entity_id
_entity_poly.type
_entity_poly.pdbx_seq_one_letter_code
_entity_poly.pdbx_strand_id
1 'polypeptide(L)'
;PEYEFIPYKFGCYSFSAKADLNTMVKNGSLLENENYFIKNNPDDFLKTLKVEDKKILSEVVQLYGNMNSNSLIKHTYINFPYYAINSTIADKVLDEKQLEKVISSKKEVNETILFTIGYEGVSLEKYLNKLVSNDVKLLVDVRKNSLSMKFGFSKSLLKKYCESLGIEYIHIPEVGINSDQRQELNTQQDYDALFEVYKKTTLKETDSYQTKIIELLTKYKRIALTCFEADICQCHRKPLAEAIAKNPIFKYEVKHI
;
A
#
# COMPACT_ATOMS: atom_id res chain seq x y z
N PRO A 1 4.56 18.97 -1.43
CA PRO A 1 4.61 17.60 -0.89
C PRO A 1 5.24 16.67 -1.90
N GLU A 2 5.98 15.71 -1.40
CA GLU A 2 6.57 14.66 -2.23
C GLU A 2 5.55 13.52 -2.33
N TYR A 3 5.08 13.23 -3.55
CA TYR A 3 4.15 12.13 -3.78
C TYR A 3 4.91 10.89 -4.23
N GLU A 4 4.52 9.76 -3.69
CA GLU A 4 4.92 8.46 -4.18
C GLU A 4 3.87 7.92 -5.15
N PHE A 5 4.27 7.04 -6.05
CA PHE A 5 3.42 6.49 -7.10
C PHE A 5 3.42 4.96 -7.04
N ILE A 6 2.34 4.37 -7.51
CA ILE A 6 2.15 2.93 -7.64
C ILE A 6 1.85 2.55 -9.09
N PRO A 7 2.14 1.32 -9.52
CA PRO A 7 1.67 0.81 -10.83
C PRO A 7 0.16 0.65 -10.81
N TYR A 8 -0.53 1.35 -11.71
CA TYR A 8 -1.99 1.35 -11.79
C TYR A 8 -2.47 1.19 -13.24
N LYS A 9 -3.80 1.32 -13.46
CA LYS A 9 -4.48 1.00 -14.73
C LYS A 9 -3.92 1.68 -15.97
N PHE A 10 -3.37 2.89 -15.83
CA PHE A 10 -2.80 3.66 -16.94
C PHE A 10 -1.36 4.11 -16.67
N GLY A 11 -0.63 3.39 -15.82
CA GLY A 11 0.74 3.71 -15.45
C GLY A 11 0.87 4.13 -13.99
N CYS A 12 1.81 5.04 -13.72
CA CYS A 12 2.04 5.53 -12.36
C CYS A 12 0.84 6.35 -11.84
N TYR A 13 0.41 6.07 -10.62
CA TYR A 13 -0.72 6.74 -10.00
C TYR A 13 -0.46 7.01 -8.51
N SER A 14 -0.93 8.15 -8.01
CA SER A 14 -0.93 8.48 -6.58
C SER A 14 -2.34 8.78 -6.10
N PHE A 15 -2.84 7.97 -5.17
CA PHE A 15 -4.14 8.22 -4.53
C PHE A 15 -4.10 9.49 -3.68
N SER A 16 -2.95 9.74 -3.03
CA SER A 16 -2.71 10.95 -2.23
C SER A 16 -2.75 12.21 -3.09
N ALA A 17 -2.05 12.22 -4.24
CA ALA A 17 -2.09 13.35 -5.17
C ALA A 17 -3.52 13.59 -5.73
N LYS A 18 -4.25 12.53 -6.07
CA LYS A 18 -5.65 12.67 -6.53
C LYS A 18 -6.57 13.20 -5.41
N ALA A 19 -6.35 12.78 -4.16
CA ALA A 19 -7.11 13.28 -3.02
C ALA A 19 -6.87 14.78 -2.79
N ASP A 20 -5.62 15.22 -2.91
CA ASP A 20 -5.26 16.64 -2.79
C ASP A 20 -5.87 17.46 -3.94
N LEU A 21 -5.79 16.98 -5.19
CA LEU A 21 -6.46 17.62 -6.33
C LEU A 21 -7.97 17.75 -6.09
N ASN A 22 -8.63 16.70 -5.61
CA ASN A 22 -10.06 16.74 -5.28
C ASN A 22 -10.37 17.77 -4.17
N THR A 23 -9.48 17.89 -3.19
CA THR A 23 -9.60 18.90 -2.11
C THR A 23 -9.43 20.31 -2.67
N MET A 24 -8.49 20.53 -3.60
CA MET A 24 -8.28 21.82 -4.27
C MET A 24 -9.47 22.21 -5.14
N VAL A 25 -10.13 21.27 -5.79
CA VAL A 25 -11.37 21.51 -6.53
C VAL A 25 -12.50 21.86 -5.55
N LYS A 26 -12.65 21.08 -4.47
CA LYS A 26 -13.72 21.28 -3.47
C LYS A 26 -13.64 22.65 -2.77
N ASN A 27 -12.44 23.12 -2.50
CA ASN A 27 -12.24 24.45 -1.87
C ASN A 27 -12.13 25.60 -2.88
N GLY A 28 -12.35 25.32 -4.17
CA GLY A 28 -12.39 26.35 -5.23
C GLY A 28 -11.02 26.85 -5.71
N SER A 29 -9.91 26.21 -5.28
CA SER A 29 -8.57 26.59 -5.75
C SER A 29 -8.32 26.16 -7.19
N LEU A 30 -8.98 25.09 -7.63
CA LEU A 30 -8.97 24.57 -9.00
C LEU A 30 -10.39 24.39 -9.51
N LEU A 31 -10.57 24.55 -10.82
CA LEU A 31 -11.75 24.10 -11.56
C LEU A 31 -11.39 22.80 -12.30
N GLU A 32 -12.25 21.80 -12.19
CA GLU A 32 -12.10 20.53 -12.91
C GLU A 32 -12.91 20.61 -14.21
N ASN A 33 -12.24 20.32 -15.34
CA ASN A 33 -12.85 20.08 -16.62
C ASN A 33 -12.64 18.59 -16.98
N GLU A 34 -13.32 18.08 -18.02
CA GLU A 34 -13.25 16.66 -18.41
C GLU A 34 -11.83 16.10 -18.53
N ASN A 35 -10.88 16.90 -19.01
CA ASN A 35 -9.52 16.44 -19.33
C ASN A 35 -8.39 17.18 -18.59
N TYR A 36 -8.69 18.23 -17.82
CA TYR A 36 -7.65 19.04 -17.17
C TYR A 36 -8.19 19.84 -15.98
N PHE A 37 -7.26 20.34 -15.16
CA PHE A 37 -7.56 21.27 -14.08
C PHE A 37 -7.13 22.67 -14.46
N ILE A 38 -7.99 23.66 -14.15
CA ILE A 38 -7.71 25.07 -14.38
C ILE A 38 -7.52 25.73 -13.02
N LYS A 39 -6.45 26.49 -12.90
CA LYS A 39 -6.23 27.33 -11.73
C LYS A 39 -7.33 28.40 -11.62
N ASN A 40 -8.03 28.44 -10.49
CA ASN A 40 -9.12 29.38 -10.22
C ASN A 40 -8.71 30.52 -9.27
N ASN A 41 -7.44 30.93 -9.33
CA ASN A 41 -6.89 31.95 -8.45
C ASN A 41 -5.92 32.83 -9.26
N PRO A 42 -5.96 34.19 -9.17
CA PRO A 42 -5.06 35.09 -9.87
C PRO A 42 -3.62 35.04 -9.34
N ASP A 43 -3.38 34.46 -8.15
CA ASP A 43 -2.07 34.44 -7.51
C ASP A 43 -1.02 33.72 -8.33
N ASP A 44 0.14 34.32 -8.47
CA ASP A 44 1.31 33.70 -9.12
C ASP A 44 2.13 32.92 -8.07
N PHE A 45 1.76 31.64 -7.87
CA PHE A 45 2.45 30.77 -6.93
C PHE A 45 3.92 30.49 -7.32
N LEU A 46 4.33 30.74 -8.57
CA LEU A 46 5.72 30.60 -8.97
C LEU A 46 6.62 31.57 -8.21
N LYS A 47 6.07 32.76 -7.80
CA LYS A 47 6.82 33.74 -7.02
C LYS A 47 7.20 33.26 -5.62
N THR A 48 6.41 32.33 -5.05
CA THR A 48 6.65 31.80 -3.71
C THR A 48 7.64 30.64 -3.66
N LEU A 49 7.99 30.07 -4.82
CA LEU A 49 8.93 28.97 -4.90
C LEU A 49 10.38 29.44 -4.74
N LYS A 50 11.22 28.57 -4.15
CA LYS A 50 12.67 28.74 -4.12
C LYS A 50 13.26 28.70 -5.52
N VAL A 51 14.45 29.25 -5.67
CA VAL A 51 15.15 29.30 -6.97
C VAL A 51 15.39 27.89 -7.54
N GLU A 52 15.78 26.97 -6.66
CA GLU A 52 16.03 25.57 -7.01
C GLU A 52 14.74 24.89 -7.54
N ASP A 53 13.61 25.09 -6.85
CA ASP A 53 12.31 24.53 -7.27
C ASP A 53 11.85 25.11 -8.62
N LYS A 54 12.06 26.41 -8.84
CA LYS A 54 11.76 27.06 -10.13
C LYS A 54 12.58 26.45 -11.26
N LYS A 55 13.87 26.18 -11.02
CA LYS A 55 14.76 25.56 -12.01
C LYS A 55 14.26 24.15 -12.39
N ILE A 56 13.97 23.31 -11.38
CA ILE A 56 13.45 21.97 -11.60
C ILE A 56 12.13 22.01 -12.37
N LEU A 57 11.21 22.92 -11.98
CA LEU A 57 9.95 23.07 -12.68
C LEU A 57 10.13 23.49 -14.13
N SER A 58 11.07 24.42 -14.43
CA SER A 58 11.38 24.83 -15.79
C SER A 58 11.93 23.67 -16.63
N GLU A 59 12.83 22.85 -16.06
CA GLU A 59 13.37 21.66 -16.73
C GLU A 59 12.26 20.64 -17.04
N VAL A 60 11.35 20.38 -16.08
CA VAL A 60 10.20 19.48 -16.28
C VAL A 60 9.28 19.99 -17.38
N VAL A 61 8.96 21.29 -17.38
CA VAL A 61 8.12 21.90 -18.43
C VAL A 61 8.81 21.83 -19.79
N GLN A 62 10.12 22.06 -19.86
CA GLN A 62 10.89 21.96 -21.12
C GLN A 62 10.88 20.53 -21.66
N LEU A 63 11.03 19.52 -20.81
CA LEU A 63 11.09 18.11 -21.22
C LEU A 63 9.72 17.54 -21.59
N TYR A 64 8.69 17.88 -20.84
CA TYR A 64 7.41 17.18 -20.91
C TYR A 64 6.22 18.07 -21.30
N GLY A 65 6.36 19.40 -21.22
CA GLY A 65 5.24 20.34 -21.39
C GLY A 65 4.56 20.28 -22.75
N ASN A 66 5.25 19.84 -23.80
CA ASN A 66 4.72 19.68 -25.16
C ASN A 66 4.26 18.23 -25.46
N MET A 67 4.39 17.30 -24.51
CA MET A 67 3.95 15.92 -24.71
C MET A 67 2.45 15.80 -24.45
N ASN A 68 1.73 15.17 -25.36
CA ASN A 68 0.35 14.76 -25.10
C ASN A 68 0.30 13.55 -24.16
N SER A 69 -0.88 13.26 -23.62
CA SER A 69 -1.08 12.17 -22.64
C SER A 69 -0.56 10.81 -23.12
N ASN A 70 -0.79 10.45 -24.39
CA ASN A 70 -0.32 9.19 -24.96
C ASN A 70 1.21 9.12 -25.02
N SER A 71 1.86 10.22 -25.39
CA SER A 71 3.33 10.31 -25.40
C SER A 71 3.91 10.21 -24.01
N LEU A 72 3.30 10.84 -23.00
CA LEU A 72 3.72 10.74 -21.59
C LEU A 72 3.55 9.33 -21.05
N ILE A 73 2.42 8.68 -21.36
CA ILE A 73 2.17 7.27 -20.97
C ILE A 73 3.24 6.37 -21.59
N LYS A 74 3.48 6.48 -22.90
CA LYS A 74 4.49 5.69 -23.59
C LYS A 74 5.89 5.93 -23.04
N HIS A 75 6.25 7.19 -22.80
CA HIS A 75 7.53 7.57 -22.19
C HIS A 75 7.69 6.91 -20.80
N THR A 76 6.66 6.97 -19.96
CA THR A 76 6.68 6.34 -18.62
C THR A 76 6.86 4.83 -18.71
N TYR A 77 6.15 4.16 -19.62
CA TYR A 77 6.24 2.69 -19.74
C TYR A 77 7.60 2.23 -20.24
N ILE A 78 8.22 2.97 -21.16
CA ILE A 78 9.54 2.64 -21.70
C ILE A 78 10.65 2.85 -20.66
N ASN A 79 10.62 3.98 -19.96
CA ASN A 79 11.70 4.36 -19.04
C ASN A 79 11.51 3.79 -17.62
N PHE A 80 10.27 3.50 -17.22
CA PHE A 80 9.90 3.01 -15.88
C PHE A 80 8.91 1.84 -16.00
N PRO A 81 9.31 0.69 -16.57
CA PRO A 81 8.41 -0.42 -16.90
C PRO A 81 7.66 -0.99 -15.68
N TYR A 82 8.22 -0.88 -14.48
CA TYR A 82 7.52 -1.25 -13.23
C TYR A 82 6.14 -0.58 -13.11
N TYR A 83 5.99 0.69 -13.49
CA TYR A 83 4.71 1.37 -13.38
C TYR A 83 3.67 0.93 -14.41
N ALA A 84 4.06 0.13 -15.41
CA ALA A 84 3.16 -0.41 -16.41
C ALA A 84 2.67 -1.84 -16.10
N ILE A 85 3.16 -2.52 -15.04
CA ILE A 85 2.85 -3.94 -14.74
C ILE A 85 1.36 -4.22 -14.51
N ASN A 86 0.58 -3.22 -14.10
CA ASN A 86 -0.87 -3.29 -13.90
C ASN A 86 -1.66 -2.52 -14.96
N SER A 87 -0.99 -2.07 -16.04
CA SER A 87 -1.63 -1.29 -17.08
C SER A 87 -2.61 -2.13 -17.90
N THR A 88 -3.79 -1.57 -18.16
CA THR A 88 -4.82 -2.17 -19.02
C THR A 88 -4.65 -1.82 -20.51
N ILE A 89 -3.62 -1.03 -20.84
CA ILE A 89 -3.37 -0.53 -22.21
C ILE A 89 -1.92 -0.72 -22.65
N ALA A 90 -1.08 -1.38 -21.86
CA ALA A 90 0.33 -1.55 -22.19
C ALA A 90 0.55 -2.23 -23.54
N ASP A 91 -0.25 -3.23 -23.86
CA ASP A 91 -0.27 -3.96 -25.12
C ASP A 91 -0.63 -3.10 -26.35
N LYS A 92 -1.38 -2.00 -26.14
CA LYS A 92 -1.78 -1.06 -27.19
C LYS A 92 -0.78 0.08 -27.41
N VAL A 93 0.06 0.33 -26.39
CA VAL A 93 0.97 1.48 -26.37
C VAL A 93 2.41 1.09 -26.73
N LEU A 94 2.80 -0.15 -26.37
CA LEU A 94 4.16 -0.67 -26.48
C LEU A 94 4.30 -1.68 -27.63
N ASP A 95 5.49 -1.77 -28.20
CA ASP A 95 5.87 -2.88 -29.06
C ASP A 95 6.20 -4.15 -28.21
N GLU A 96 6.40 -5.29 -28.88
CA GLU A 96 6.65 -6.58 -28.24
C GLU A 96 7.88 -6.52 -27.28
N LYS A 97 8.99 -5.95 -27.74
CA LYS A 97 10.22 -5.81 -26.97
C LYS A 97 10.06 -4.96 -25.72
N GLN A 98 9.28 -3.90 -25.82
CA GLN A 98 8.97 -3.00 -24.69
C GLN A 98 8.01 -3.67 -23.72
N LEU A 99 7.03 -4.43 -24.24
CA LEU A 99 6.08 -5.18 -23.42
C LEU A 99 6.75 -6.30 -22.63
N GLU A 100 7.72 -7.01 -23.21
CA GLU A 100 8.52 -8.02 -22.51
C GLU A 100 9.26 -7.41 -21.28
N LYS A 101 9.75 -6.16 -21.39
CA LYS A 101 10.36 -5.47 -20.25
C LYS A 101 9.36 -5.18 -19.13
N VAL A 102 8.13 -4.85 -19.47
CA VAL A 102 7.06 -4.66 -18.48
C VAL A 102 6.74 -5.98 -17.80
N ILE A 103 6.55 -7.05 -18.56
CA ILE A 103 6.25 -8.39 -18.04
C ILE A 103 7.37 -8.86 -17.12
N SER A 104 8.63 -8.71 -17.53
CA SER A 104 9.79 -9.10 -16.71
C SER A 104 9.97 -8.25 -15.43
N SER A 105 9.39 -7.04 -15.41
CA SER A 105 9.39 -6.18 -14.22
C SER A 105 8.36 -6.61 -13.17
N LYS A 106 7.42 -7.48 -13.54
CA LYS A 106 6.46 -8.07 -12.62
C LYS A 106 7.09 -9.28 -11.94
N LYS A 107 7.20 -9.25 -10.62
CA LYS A 107 7.64 -10.43 -9.86
C LYS A 107 6.47 -11.41 -9.76
N GLU A 108 6.56 -12.51 -10.45
CA GLU A 108 5.74 -13.69 -10.18
C GLU A 108 6.56 -14.67 -9.37
N VAL A 109 6.14 -14.94 -8.15
CA VAL A 109 6.88 -15.83 -7.23
C VAL A 109 5.95 -16.94 -6.80
N ASN A 110 6.34 -18.18 -7.06
CA ASN A 110 5.54 -19.37 -6.73
C ASN A 110 5.66 -19.83 -5.26
N GLU A 111 6.54 -19.21 -4.48
CA GLU A 111 6.76 -19.57 -3.08
C GLU A 111 5.57 -19.14 -2.21
N THR A 112 5.14 -20.03 -1.32
CA THR A 112 4.11 -19.72 -0.33
C THR A 112 4.75 -19.03 0.88
N ILE A 113 4.36 -17.78 1.12
CA ILE A 113 4.96 -16.95 2.17
C ILE A 113 3.86 -16.21 2.94
N LEU A 114 3.96 -16.26 4.27
CA LEU A 114 3.19 -15.43 5.17
C LEU A 114 3.95 -14.13 5.46
N PHE A 115 3.48 -13.02 4.92
CA PHE A 115 4.05 -11.71 5.22
C PHE A 115 3.39 -11.07 6.45
N THR A 116 4.11 -10.16 7.09
CA THR A 116 3.53 -9.18 8.00
C THR A 116 3.96 -7.78 7.61
N ILE A 117 3.07 -6.81 7.72
CA ILE A 117 3.30 -5.42 7.31
C ILE A 117 2.64 -4.44 8.29
N GLY A 118 3.37 -3.37 8.67
CA GLY A 118 2.85 -2.23 9.41
C GLY A 118 2.74 -0.99 8.52
N TYR A 119 1.87 -0.05 8.91
CA TYR A 119 1.68 1.17 8.12
C TYR A 119 2.02 2.46 8.87
N GLU A 120 2.52 2.39 10.09
CA GLU A 120 3.01 3.54 10.82
C GLU A 120 4.19 4.19 10.09
N GLY A 121 4.19 5.51 10.02
CA GLY A 121 5.28 6.28 9.41
C GLY A 121 5.41 6.18 7.88
N VAL A 122 4.60 5.36 7.18
CA VAL A 122 4.70 5.22 5.71
C VAL A 122 3.47 5.78 4.99
N SER A 123 3.65 6.28 3.77
CA SER A 123 2.54 6.70 2.90
C SER A 123 1.70 5.50 2.45
N LEU A 124 0.48 5.77 1.98
CA LEU A 124 -0.37 4.73 1.39
C LEU A 124 0.32 4.06 0.19
N GLU A 125 0.91 4.86 -0.69
CA GLU A 125 1.58 4.38 -1.91
C GLU A 125 2.79 3.52 -1.59
N LYS A 126 3.61 3.91 -0.61
CA LYS A 126 4.76 3.10 -0.15
C LYS A 126 4.32 1.77 0.42
N TYR A 127 3.25 1.79 1.22
CA TYR A 127 2.65 0.58 1.78
C TYR A 127 2.12 -0.35 0.67
N LEU A 128 1.33 0.18 -0.28
CA LEU A 128 0.80 -0.59 -1.40
C LEU A 128 1.90 -1.13 -2.32
N ASN A 129 2.95 -0.33 -2.58
CA ASN A 129 4.11 -0.79 -3.33
C ASN A 129 4.82 -1.98 -2.66
N LYS A 130 4.92 -2.00 -1.33
CA LYS A 130 5.46 -3.17 -0.60
C LYS A 130 4.62 -4.43 -0.85
N LEU A 131 3.29 -4.31 -0.86
CA LEU A 131 2.41 -5.44 -1.18
C LEU A 131 2.58 -5.91 -2.63
N VAL A 132 2.56 -4.98 -3.59
CA VAL A 132 2.70 -5.29 -5.02
C VAL A 132 4.06 -5.89 -5.34
N SER A 133 5.15 -5.31 -4.83
CA SER A 133 6.52 -5.79 -5.10
C SER A 133 6.82 -7.15 -4.46
N ASN A 134 6.06 -7.54 -3.44
CA ASN A 134 6.13 -8.87 -2.83
C ASN A 134 5.05 -9.82 -3.38
N ASP A 135 4.35 -9.44 -4.44
CA ASP A 135 3.30 -10.25 -5.09
C ASP A 135 2.24 -10.76 -4.10
N VAL A 136 1.86 -9.94 -3.11
CA VAL A 136 0.81 -10.28 -2.14
C VAL A 136 -0.53 -10.37 -2.84
N LYS A 137 -1.25 -11.48 -2.64
CA LYS A 137 -2.56 -11.74 -3.25
C LYS A 137 -3.73 -11.43 -2.31
N LEU A 138 -3.50 -11.51 -1.02
CA LEU A 138 -4.51 -11.24 0.01
C LEU A 138 -3.91 -10.46 1.16
N LEU A 139 -4.55 -9.36 1.53
CA LEU A 139 -4.28 -8.63 2.77
C LEU A 139 -5.26 -9.08 3.86
N VAL A 140 -4.74 -9.61 4.95
CA VAL A 140 -5.51 -9.98 6.15
C VAL A 140 -5.32 -8.90 7.20
N ASP A 141 -6.35 -8.11 7.43
CA ASP A 141 -6.35 -7.07 8.45
C ASP A 141 -6.68 -7.69 9.82
N VAL A 142 -5.66 -7.76 10.67
CA VAL A 142 -5.73 -8.36 12.00
C VAL A 142 -5.95 -7.34 13.12
N ARG A 143 -6.23 -6.10 12.78
CA ARG A 143 -6.58 -5.06 13.76
C ARG A 143 -7.94 -5.34 14.37
N LYS A 144 -8.06 -5.22 15.70
CA LYS A 144 -9.35 -5.29 16.38
C LYS A 144 -10.26 -4.17 15.91
N ASN A 145 -9.74 -2.94 15.93
CA ASN A 145 -10.40 -1.77 15.37
C ASN A 145 -9.66 -1.35 14.08
N SER A 146 -10.33 -1.43 12.95
CA SER A 146 -9.80 -1.07 11.63
C SER A 146 -10.12 0.37 11.19
N LEU A 147 -10.59 1.23 12.12
CA LEU A 147 -10.64 2.67 11.90
C LEU A 147 -9.23 3.25 11.97
N SER A 148 -8.95 4.23 11.12
CA SER A 148 -7.66 4.93 11.10
C SER A 148 -7.88 6.38 10.69
N MET A 149 -7.22 7.30 11.39
CA MET A 149 -7.16 8.71 11.00
C MET A 149 -6.17 8.95 9.86
N LYS A 150 -5.27 7.99 9.61
CA LYS A 150 -4.32 8.08 8.53
C LYS A 150 -4.99 7.80 7.19
N PHE A 151 -4.77 8.71 6.23
CA PHE A 151 -5.36 8.61 4.89
C PHE A 151 -5.14 7.23 4.26
N GLY A 152 -6.23 6.62 3.81
CA GLY A 152 -6.21 5.34 3.10
C GLY A 152 -6.22 4.08 3.96
N PHE A 153 -6.03 4.19 5.30
CA PHE A 153 -5.88 3.02 6.17
C PHE A 153 -7.13 2.62 6.97
N SER A 154 -8.24 3.36 6.85
CA SER A 154 -9.53 2.87 7.33
C SER A 154 -10.00 1.67 6.49
N LYS A 155 -10.68 0.69 7.12
CA LYS A 155 -11.11 -0.58 6.50
C LYS A 155 -11.65 -0.44 5.08
N SER A 156 -12.64 0.44 4.90
CA SER A 156 -13.32 0.61 3.60
C SER A 156 -12.37 1.14 2.51
N LEU A 157 -11.51 2.11 2.85
CA LEU A 157 -10.56 2.69 1.91
C LEU A 157 -9.42 1.71 1.60
N LEU A 158 -8.83 1.09 2.63
CA LEU A 158 -7.74 0.12 2.45
C LEU A 158 -8.20 -1.06 1.59
N LYS A 159 -9.40 -1.60 1.87
CA LYS A 159 -10.04 -2.63 1.05
C LYS A 159 -10.15 -2.18 -0.41
N LYS A 160 -10.77 -1.01 -0.65
CA LYS A 160 -10.95 -0.45 -2.00
C LYS A 160 -9.63 -0.32 -2.76
N TYR A 161 -8.58 0.18 -2.11
CA TYR A 161 -7.28 0.36 -2.74
C TYR A 161 -6.58 -0.97 -3.04
N CYS A 162 -6.61 -1.93 -2.11
CA CYS A 162 -6.08 -3.27 -2.35
C CYS A 162 -6.79 -3.95 -3.52
N GLU A 163 -8.12 -3.98 -3.51
CA GLU A 163 -8.92 -4.60 -4.57
C GLU A 163 -8.69 -3.95 -5.94
N SER A 164 -8.46 -2.63 -5.98
CA SER A 164 -8.13 -1.92 -7.22
C SER A 164 -6.77 -2.30 -7.82
N LEU A 165 -5.91 -2.94 -7.02
CA LEU A 165 -4.60 -3.48 -7.42
C LEU A 165 -4.61 -5.01 -7.61
N GLY A 166 -5.78 -5.65 -7.52
CA GLY A 166 -5.90 -7.11 -7.60
C GLY A 166 -5.47 -7.85 -6.33
N ILE A 167 -5.38 -7.15 -5.19
CA ILE A 167 -5.09 -7.71 -3.88
C ILE A 167 -6.41 -7.85 -3.12
N GLU A 168 -6.83 -9.07 -2.81
CA GLU A 168 -8.02 -9.27 -2.00
C GLU A 168 -7.82 -8.76 -0.56
N TYR A 169 -8.90 -8.46 0.13
CA TYR A 169 -8.88 -7.94 1.50
C TYR A 169 -9.88 -8.68 2.38
N ILE A 170 -9.40 -9.13 3.52
CA ILE A 170 -10.20 -9.75 4.57
C ILE A 170 -9.89 -9.11 5.92
N HIS A 171 -10.90 -8.95 6.77
CA HIS A 171 -10.73 -8.46 8.14
C HIS A 171 -11.06 -9.57 9.13
N ILE A 172 -10.09 -9.90 10.00
CA ILE A 172 -10.20 -10.91 11.06
C ILE A 172 -9.92 -10.24 12.42
N PRO A 173 -10.89 -9.48 12.97
CA PRO A 173 -10.71 -8.74 14.22
C PRO A 173 -10.59 -9.64 15.45
N GLU A 174 -10.97 -10.90 15.34
CA GLU A 174 -10.94 -11.87 16.45
C GLU A 174 -9.52 -12.08 16.97
N VAL A 175 -8.52 -12.05 16.11
CA VAL A 175 -7.10 -12.19 16.48
C VAL A 175 -6.44 -10.86 16.86
N GLY A 176 -7.18 -9.76 16.91
CA GLY A 176 -6.68 -8.44 17.28
C GLY A 176 -6.69 -8.19 18.78
N ILE A 177 -5.82 -7.30 19.28
CA ILE A 177 -5.82 -6.81 20.66
C ILE A 177 -6.76 -5.63 20.78
N ASN A 178 -7.57 -5.58 21.84
CA ASN A 178 -8.45 -4.45 22.13
C ASN A 178 -7.63 -3.17 22.42
N SER A 179 -8.17 -2.03 22.04
CA SER A 179 -7.49 -0.74 22.20
C SER A 179 -7.29 -0.33 23.65
N ASP A 180 -8.19 -0.73 24.54
CA ASP A 180 -8.10 -0.52 25.99
C ASP A 180 -6.91 -1.24 26.64
N GLN A 181 -6.50 -2.38 26.10
CA GLN A 181 -5.31 -3.11 26.55
C GLN A 181 -3.98 -2.47 26.09
N ARG A 182 -4.02 -1.47 25.22
CA ARG A 182 -2.85 -0.77 24.65
C ARG A 182 -2.59 0.59 25.29
N GLN A 183 -3.24 0.89 26.41
CA GLN A 183 -3.00 2.12 27.15
C GLN A 183 -1.67 2.01 27.92
N GLU A 184 -0.92 3.11 27.95
CA GLU A 184 0.32 3.23 28.73
C GLU A 184 1.49 2.30 28.33
N LEU A 185 1.58 1.94 27.05
CA LEU A 185 2.74 1.17 26.52
C LEU A 185 3.88 2.14 26.18
N ASN A 186 4.83 2.30 27.10
CA ASN A 186 5.93 3.26 26.97
C ASN A 186 7.29 2.58 26.74
N THR A 187 7.43 1.35 27.19
CA THR A 187 8.69 0.58 27.11
C THR A 187 8.49 -0.75 26.39
N GLN A 188 9.57 -1.35 25.92
CA GLN A 188 9.51 -2.69 25.33
C GLN A 188 9.00 -3.74 26.34
N GLN A 189 9.28 -3.56 27.62
CA GLN A 189 8.78 -4.46 28.67
C GLN A 189 7.25 -4.44 28.78
N ASP A 190 6.63 -3.27 28.57
CA ASP A 190 5.16 -3.15 28.60
C ASP A 190 4.54 -3.93 27.43
N TYR A 191 5.13 -3.84 26.23
CA TYR A 191 4.72 -4.64 25.06
C TYR A 191 4.92 -6.12 25.30
N ASP A 192 6.05 -6.53 25.86
CA ASP A 192 6.34 -7.93 26.14
C ASP A 192 5.34 -8.52 27.15
N ALA A 193 5.00 -7.77 28.22
CA ALA A 193 3.98 -8.17 29.18
C ALA A 193 2.60 -8.30 28.52
N LEU A 194 2.19 -7.32 27.71
CA LEU A 194 0.94 -7.38 26.94
C LEU A 194 0.90 -8.61 26.04
N PHE A 195 2.00 -8.90 25.33
CA PHE A 195 2.03 -10.04 24.42
C PHE A 195 2.03 -11.40 25.14
N GLU A 196 2.57 -11.48 26.35
CA GLU A 196 2.43 -12.69 27.17
C GLU A 196 0.97 -12.94 27.61
N VAL A 197 0.22 -11.89 27.94
CA VAL A 197 -1.22 -11.99 28.20
C VAL A 197 -1.95 -12.41 26.92
N TYR A 198 -1.69 -11.73 25.80
CA TYR A 198 -2.29 -12.02 24.50
C TYR A 198 -2.07 -13.48 24.04
N LYS A 199 -0.88 -14.04 24.24
CA LYS A 199 -0.56 -15.45 23.94
C LYS A 199 -1.36 -16.42 24.82
N LYS A 200 -1.58 -16.06 26.09
CA LYS A 200 -2.27 -16.92 27.07
C LYS A 200 -3.80 -16.87 26.96
N THR A 201 -4.35 -15.80 26.40
CA THR A 201 -5.80 -15.54 26.26
C THR A 201 -6.22 -15.60 24.79
N THR A 202 -6.18 -14.48 24.10
CA THR A 202 -6.72 -14.33 22.74
C THR A 202 -6.20 -15.37 21.75
N LEU A 203 -4.89 -15.65 21.73
CA LEU A 203 -4.34 -16.64 20.78
C LEU A 203 -4.81 -18.07 21.09
N LYS A 204 -5.08 -18.42 22.35
CA LYS A 204 -5.65 -19.73 22.68
C LYS A 204 -7.12 -19.84 22.29
N GLU A 205 -7.88 -18.76 22.44
CA GLU A 205 -9.30 -18.73 22.14
C GLU A 205 -9.59 -18.61 20.64
N THR A 206 -8.60 -18.19 19.86
CA THR A 206 -8.73 -17.91 18.42
C THR A 206 -7.98 -18.90 17.52
N ASP A 207 -7.73 -20.11 17.97
CA ASP A 207 -7.05 -21.16 17.21
C ASP A 207 -7.74 -21.46 15.86
N SER A 208 -9.07 -21.48 15.84
CA SER A 208 -9.84 -21.65 14.60
C SER A 208 -9.58 -20.55 13.55
N TYR A 209 -9.40 -19.30 13.99
CA TYR A 209 -9.05 -18.19 13.09
C TYR A 209 -7.60 -18.27 12.60
N GLN A 210 -6.67 -18.78 13.44
CA GLN A 210 -5.30 -19.03 13.02
C GLN A 210 -5.26 -20.14 11.95
N THR A 211 -6.03 -21.21 12.14
CA THR A 211 -6.20 -22.27 11.14
C THR A 211 -6.79 -21.71 9.85
N LYS A 212 -7.81 -20.87 9.92
CA LYS A 212 -8.37 -20.17 8.75
C LYS A 212 -7.33 -19.32 8.01
N ILE A 213 -6.43 -18.66 8.73
CA ILE A 213 -5.32 -17.90 8.09
C ILE A 213 -4.37 -18.86 7.33
N ILE A 214 -4.09 -20.04 7.85
CA ILE A 214 -3.28 -21.06 7.16
C ILE A 214 -4.00 -21.58 5.91
N GLU A 215 -5.30 -21.82 5.97
CA GLU A 215 -6.11 -22.20 4.81
C GLU A 215 -6.09 -21.12 3.73
N LEU A 216 -6.23 -19.84 4.12
CA LEU A 216 -6.09 -18.71 3.21
C LEU A 216 -4.69 -18.63 2.60
N LEU A 217 -3.62 -18.86 3.40
CA LEU A 217 -2.26 -18.92 2.91
C LEU A 217 -2.07 -20.04 1.88
N THR A 218 -2.62 -21.20 2.14
CA THR A 218 -2.56 -22.34 1.21
C THR A 218 -3.27 -22.02 -0.11
N LYS A 219 -4.41 -21.33 -0.05
CA LYS A 219 -5.21 -20.93 -1.22
C LYS A 219 -4.52 -19.83 -2.03
N TYR A 220 -4.09 -18.74 -1.37
CA TYR A 220 -3.56 -17.55 -2.03
C TYR A 220 -2.05 -17.58 -2.19
N LYS A 221 -1.34 -18.48 -1.51
CA LYS A 221 0.12 -18.66 -1.47
C LYS A 221 0.88 -17.47 -0.86
N ARG A 222 0.47 -16.24 -1.13
CA ARG A 222 1.16 -15.02 -0.70
C ARG A 222 0.16 -14.08 -0.03
N ILE A 223 0.12 -14.10 1.31
CA ILE A 223 -0.77 -13.26 2.10
C ILE A 223 0.03 -12.38 3.07
N ALA A 224 -0.52 -11.23 3.45
CA ALA A 224 0.11 -10.34 4.42
C ALA A 224 -0.84 -10.04 5.59
N LEU A 225 -0.37 -10.24 6.83
CA LEU A 225 -1.07 -9.78 8.04
C LEU A 225 -0.73 -8.30 8.24
N THR A 226 -1.75 -7.43 8.34
CA THR A 226 -1.53 -6.00 8.55
C THR A 226 -1.98 -5.53 9.93
N CYS A 227 -1.16 -4.66 10.53
CA CYS A 227 -1.50 -3.90 11.73
C CYS A 227 -0.91 -2.48 11.63
N PHE A 228 -1.04 -1.67 12.67
CA PHE A 228 -0.59 -0.28 12.69
C PHE A 228 0.93 -0.17 12.80
N GLU A 229 1.52 -0.71 13.86
CA GLU A 229 2.90 -0.46 14.28
C GLU A 229 3.92 -0.82 13.19
N ALA A 230 4.91 0.06 12.98
CA ALA A 230 6.03 -0.20 12.07
C ALA A 230 6.95 -1.27 12.65
N ASP A 231 7.34 -1.09 13.93
CA ASP A 231 8.20 -2.06 14.61
C ASP A 231 7.43 -3.36 14.90
N ILE A 232 7.97 -4.44 14.39
CA ILE A 232 7.42 -5.77 14.57
C ILE A 232 7.45 -6.22 16.04
N CYS A 233 8.43 -5.74 16.83
CA CYS A 233 8.56 -6.07 18.24
C CYS A 233 7.51 -5.38 19.12
N GLN A 234 6.90 -4.32 18.60
CA GLN A 234 5.82 -3.58 19.28
C GLN A 234 4.42 -3.92 18.72
N CYS A 235 4.33 -4.95 17.89
CA CYS A 235 3.10 -5.32 17.21
C CYS A 235 2.65 -6.75 17.49
N HIS A 236 1.36 -6.90 17.80
CA HIS A 236 0.74 -8.22 18.04
C HIS A 236 0.76 -9.14 16.81
N ARG A 237 0.98 -8.62 15.60
CA ARG A 237 1.16 -9.47 14.40
C ARG A 237 2.38 -10.39 14.50
N LYS A 238 3.40 -10.05 15.31
CA LYS A 238 4.56 -10.92 15.57
C LYS A 238 4.15 -12.17 16.34
N PRO A 239 3.65 -12.09 17.59
CA PRO A 239 3.21 -13.27 18.31
C PRO A 239 2.08 -14.04 17.62
N LEU A 240 1.22 -13.38 16.82
CA LEU A 240 0.24 -14.06 15.98
C LEU A 240 0.92 -14.89 14.89
N ALA A 241 1.86 -14.31 14.13
CA ALA A 241 2.58 -15.03 13.08
C ALA A 241 3.41 -16.18 13.66
N GLU A 242 4.02 -15.99 14.82
CA GLU A 242 4.76 -17.05 15.55
C GLU A 242 3.83 -18.18 16.01
N ALA A 243 2.60 -17.87 16.48
CA ALA A 243 1.62 -18.87 16.85
C ALA A 243 1.13 -19.67 15.63
N ILE A 244 0.84 -18.99 14.52
CA ILE A 244 0.50 -19.62 13.25
C ILE A 244 1.65 -20.54 12.77
N ALA A 245 2.90 -20.09 12.86
CA ALA A 245 4.06 -20.85 12.43
C ALA A 245 4.34 -22.10 13.30
N LYS A 246 3.87 -22.12 14.54
CA LYS A 246 3.95 -23.29 15.44
C LYS A 246 2.90 -24.36 15.15
N ASN A 247 1.88 -24.05 14.36
CA ASN A 247 0.87 -25.02 14.00
C ASN A 247 1.49 -26.15 13.15
N PRO A 248 1.26 -27.43 13.44
CA PRO A 248 1.88 -28.56 12.74
C PRO A 248 1.62 -28.61 11.22
N ILE A 249 0.54 -27.97 10.75
CA ILE A 249 0.21 -27.90 9.32
C ILE A 249 0.95 -26.76 8.59
N PHE A 250 1.53 -25.82 9.34
CA PHE A 250 2.30 -24.70 8.76
C PHE A 250 3.70 -25.18 8.35
N LYS A 251 4.03 -25.05 7.07
CA LYS A 251 5.34 -25.46 6.51
C LYS A 251 5.95 -24.37 5.64
N TYR A 252 5.61 -23.14 5.90
CA TYR A 252 5.92 -22.02 5.04
C TYR A 252 6.85 -21.02 5.74
N GLU A 253 7.39 -20.09 4.98
CA GLU A 253 8.21 -19.01 5.51
C GLU A 253 7.35 -17.85 6.02
N VAL A 254 7.83 -17.17 7.07
CA VAL A 254 7.28 -15.89 7.56
C VAL A 254 8.28 -14.78 7.25
N LYS A 255 7.83 -13.72 6.58
CA LYS A 255 8.64 -12.51 6.27
C LYS A 255 7.97 -11.24 6.78
N HIS A 256 8.76 -10.36 7.37
CA HIS A 256 8.34 -9.01 7.78
C HIS A 256 8.79 -8.00 6.71
N ILE A 257 7.85 -7.17 6.16
CA ILE A 257 8.10 -6.24 5.06
C ILE A 257 7.69 -4.80 5.39
#